data_38df6456b290d76b8cc14762c60f3b06
#
_entry.id   38df6456b290d76b8cc14762c60f3b06
#
_cell.length_a   1.000
_cell.length_b   1.000
_cell.length_c   1.000
_cell.angle_alpha   90.00
_cell.angle_beta   90.00
_cell.angle_gamma   90.00
#
_symmetry.space_group_name_H-M   'P 1'
#
loop_
_entity.id
_entity.type
_entity.pdbx_description
1 polymer ?
#
loop_
_entity_poly.entity_id
_entity_poly.type
_entity_poly.pdbx_seq_one_letter_code
_entity_poly.pdbx_strand_id
1 'polypeptide(L)'
;MSWARKVAMVASLLAATGEGSVAGDFIRVKETEDGAKLQTAVFGYEKDGIRVDLIGAIHLADRKYYEFLNTYFENYDVLLFEMVGGENLGGGKKPIMVEDPEKEDNLAGLRVIYETMEKALGLTGQAGLIDYTAENFVHADLTMKEFGALQKEKGESLLSFMIQAGISAEKPSRDPNTLNLMRGMLTGRSDLVKLELMHTMAEGDEQIGSLAGENVIIGDRNAKCMEVLEKQIAEKEKNIGIFYGAAHFPDMERRLEKMGFERVSNKWLTAWNVKKE
;
A
#
# COMPACT_ATOMS: atom_id res chain seq x y z
N MET A 1 -1.80 -5.43 -25.58
CA MET A 1 -0.99 -5.56 -24.34
C MET A 1 -0.75 -7.04 -24.10
N SER A 2 0.51 -7.46 -23.87
CA SER A 2 0.80 -8.86 -23.54
C SER A 2 0.23 -9.21 -22.16
N TRP A 3 -0.09 -10.49 -21.93
CA TRP A 3 -0.56 -11.00 -20.64
C TRP A 3 0.40 -10.64 -19.49
N ALA A 4 1.71 -10.71 -19.72
CA ALA A 4 2.74 -10.29 -18.75
C ALA A 4 2.60 -8.82 -18.34
N ARG A 5 2.21 -7.92 -19.25
CA ARG A 5 1.93 -6.51 -18.93
C ARG A 5 0.65 -6.34 -18.09
N LYS A 6 -0.36 -7.20 -18.30
CA LYS A 6 -1.59 -7.16 -17.48
C LYS A 6 -1.33 -7.65 -16.07
N VAL A 7 -0.54 -8.71 -15.88
CA VAL A 7 -0.14 -9.21 -14.55
C VAL A 7 0.77 -8.19 -13.84
N ALA A 8 1.74 -7.61 -14.53
CA ALA A 8 2.60 -6.57 -13.97
C ALA A 8 1.79 -5.31 -13.59
N MET A 9 0.81 -4.92 -14.40
CA MET A 9 -0.07 -3.78 -14.12
C MET A 9 -0.97 -4.01 -12.90
N VAL A 10 -1.52 -5.23 -12.74
CA VAL A 10 -2.30 -5.58 -11.55
C VAL A 10 -1.38 -5.64 -10.31
N ALA A 11 -0.16 -6.17 -10.45
CA ALA A 11 0.83 -6.15 -9.39
C ALA A 11 1.22 -4.72 -8.99
N SER A 12 1.37 -3.81 -9.95
CA SER A 12 1.70 -2.40 -9.71
C SER A 12 0.57 -1.65 -8.99
N LEU A 13 -0.69 -2.00 -9.26
CA LEU A 13 -1.84 -1.44 -8.55
C LEU A 13 -1.98 -1.94 -7.11
N LEU A 14 -1.38 -3.10 -6.82
CA LEU A 14 -1.39 -3.72 -5.50
C LEU A 14 -0.20 -3.30 -4.63
N ALA A 15 0.81 -2.69 -5.25
CA ALA A 15 2.03 -2.28 -4.61
C ALA A 15 2.46 -0.94 -5.19
N ALA A 16 1.90 0.09 -4.75
CA ALA A 16 2.23 1.42 -5.20
C ALA A 16 3.63 1.86 -4.76
N THR A 17 4.39 2.51 -5.65
CA THR A 17 5.83 2.61 -5.53
C THR A 17 6.47 3.63 -6.44
N GLY A 18 7.43 4.36 -6.11
CA GLY A 18 8.09 5.26 -6.96
C GLY A 18 9.51 5.65 -6.71
N GLU A 19 10.22 6.06 -7.70
CA GLU A 19 11.40 6.92 -7.55
C GLU A 19 11.34 8.06 -8.57
N GLY A 20 11.68 9.26 -8.14
CA GLY A 20 12.00 10.32 -9.07
C GLY A 20 11.26 11.61 -8.90
N SER A 21 10.88 12.02 -7.71
CA SER A 21 10.45 13.38 -7.47
C SER A 21 10.80 13.85 -6.07
N VAL A 22 10.90 15.11 -5.92
CA VAL A 22 11.25 15.88 -4.71
C VAL A 22 10.41 15.56 -3.46
N ALA A 23 9.32 14.80 -3.60
CA ALA A 23 8.58 14.17 -2.52
C ALA A 23 9.03 12.70 -2.40
N GLY A 24 9.55 12.28 -1.29
CA GLY A 24 10.29 11.06 -1.05
C GLY A 24 9.72 9.76 -1.62
N ASP A 25 10.61 8.92 -2.04
CA ASP A 25 10.37 7.54 -2.45
C ASP A 25 9.81 6.74 -1.28
N PHE A 26 8.62 6.21 -1.39
CA PHE A 26 8.02 5.41 -0.31
C PHE A 26 8.21 3.90 -0.52
N ILE A 27 8.63 3.49 -1.71
CA ILE A 27 9.11 2.14 -2.00
C ILE A 27 10.38 2.25 -2.85
N ARG A 28 11.28 1.29 -2.72
CA ARG A 28 12.48 1.22 -3.55
C ARG A 28 12.95 -0.22 -3.75
N VAL A 29 13.67 -0.45 -4.82
CA VAL A 29 14.48 -1.65 -5.00
C VAL A 29 15.90 -1.35 -4.57
N LYS A 30 16.42 -2.15 -3.66
CA LYS A 30 17.83 -2.11 -3.25
C LYS A 30 18.53 -3.35 -3.79
N GLU A 31 19.37 -3.15 -4.81
CA GLU A 31 20.25 -4.21 -5.28
C GLU A 31 21.30 -4.55 -4.22
N THR A 32 21.62 -5.84 -4.11
CA THR A 32 22.66 -6.38 -3.23
C THR A 32 23.56 -7.32 -4.01
N GLU A 33 24.73 -7.66 -3.49
CA GLU A 33 25.64 -8.62 -4.15
C GLU A 33 24.94 -9.97 -4.38
N ASP A 34 24.10 -10.39 -3.43
CA ASP A 34 23.42 -11.69 -3.44
C ASP A 34 21.98 -11.65 -4.01
N GLY A 35 21.51 -10.50 -4.50
CA GLY A 35 20.12 -10.39 -4.99
C GLY A 35 19.54 -9.00 -4.98
N ALA A 36 18.25 -8.87 -4.64
CA ALA A 36 17.57 -7.59 -4.52
C ALA A 36 16.54 -7.60 -3.39
N LYS A 37 16.24 -6.41 -2.84
CA LYS A 37 15.24 -6.20 -1.81
C LYS A 37 14.24 -5.14 -2.26
N LEU A 38 12.96 -5.46 -2.21
CA LEU A 38 11.91 -4.45 -2.25
C LEU A 38 11.70 -3.92 -0.83
N GLN A 39 11.80 -2.61 -0.67
CA GLN A 39 11.71 -1.96 0.64
C GLN A 39 10.62 -0.89 0.64
N THR A 40 9.87 -0.80 1.72
CA THR A 40 8.91 0.27 2.00
C THR A 40 9.51 1.25 2.99
N ALA A 41 9.12 2.53 2.86
CA ALA A 41 9.58 3.58 3.76
C ALA A 41 8.75 3.68 5.04
N VAL A 42 9.40 4.10 6.12
CA VAL A 42 8.78 4.74 7.27
C VAL A 42 9.39 6.13 7.39
N PHE A 43 8.60 7.16 7.13
CA PHE A 43 9.03 8.54 7.24
C PHE A 43 8.39 9.22 8.43
N GLY A 44 9.21 9.75 9.32
CA GLY A 44 8.77 10.42 10.53
C GLY A 44 8.72 11.93 10.36
N TYR A 45 7.64 12.51 10.81
CA TYR A 45 7.35 13.95 10.80
C TYR A 45 7.10 14.43 12.22
N GLU A 46 7.51 15.65 12.53
CA GLU A 46 7.31 16.24 13.86
C GLU A 46 6.80 17.67 13.79
N LYS A 47 5.93 18.00 14.75
CA LYS A 47 5.43 19.34 14.99
C LYS A 47 5.01 19.47 16.46
N ASP A 48 5.46 20.50 17.15
CA ASP A 48 5.04 20.87 18.52
C ASP A 48 5.08 19.69 19.53
N GLY A 49 6.05 18.79 19.37
CA GLY A 49 6.22 17.60 20.21
C GLY A 49 5.27 16.45 19.88
N ILE A 50 4.58 16.51 18.74
CA ILE A 50 3.78 15.44 18.16
C ILE A 50 4.58 14.81 17.03
N ARG A 51 4.67 13.48 17.03
CA ARG A 51 5.29 12.69 15.99
C ARG A 51 4.24 11.94 15.17
N VAL A 52 4.36 12.01 13.86
CA VAL A 52 3.55 11.25 12.89
C VAL A 52 4.49 10.48 11.97
N ASP A 53 4.36 9.15 11.94
CA ASP A 53 5.12 8.30 11.03
C ASP A 53 4.21 7.80 9.89
N LEU A 54 4.58 8.07 8.64
CA LEU A 54 3.97 7.44 7.46
C LEU A 54 4.64 6.09 7.21
N ILE A 55 3.90 5.00 7.37
CA ILE A 55 4.40 3.61 7.31
C ILE A 55 3.86 2.95 6.05
N GLY A 56 4.71 2.84 5.03
CA GLY A 56 4.34 2.33 3.71
C GLY A 56 3.92 0.86 3.75
N ALA A 57 2.69 0.59 3.33
CA ALA A 57 2.16 -0.75 3.15
C ALA A 57 2.41 -1.29 1.75
N ILE A 58 2.53 -2.60 1.65
CA ILE A 58 2.46 -3.37 0.42
C ILE A 58 1.59 -4.60 0.67
N HIS A 59 0.67 -4.87 -0.25
CA HIS A 59 -0.36 -5.89 -0.03
C HIS A 59 0.13 -7.34 -0.10
N LEU A 60 1.26 -7.60 -0.78
CA LEU A 60 1.91 -8.90 -0.87
C LEU A 60 3.36 -8.77 -0.46
N ALA A 61 3.78 -9.45 0.59
CA ALA A 61 5.15 -9.41 1.10
C ALA A 61 5.60 -10.75 1.68
N ASP A 62 6.89 -10.83 2.03
CA ASP A 62 7.38 -11.94 2.83
C ASP A 62 6.69 -11.94 4.21
N ARG A 63 6.29 -13.12 4.72
CA ARG A 63 5.61 -13.25 6.02
C ARG A 63 6.29 -12.48 7.14
N LYS A 64 7.63 -12.52 7.19
CA LYS A 64 8.44 -11.83 8.22
C LYS A 64 8.27 -10.31 8.21
N TYR A 65 7.92 -9.72 7.08
CA TYR A 65 7.63 -8.29 6.99
C TYR A 65 6.41 -7.91 7.84
N TYR A 66 5.31 -8.66 7.71
CA TYR A 66 4.10 -8.41 8.49
C TYR A 66 4.24 -8.78 9.96
N GLU A 67 4.96 -9.87 10.27
CA GLU A 67 5.30 -10.23 11.64
C GLU A 67 6.10 -9.11 12.33
N PHE A 68 7.06 -8.51 11.62
CA PHE A 68 7.81 -7.35 12.10
C PHE A 68 6.89 -6.12 12.26
N LEU A 69 5.99 -5.85 11.30
CA LEU A 69 5.08 -4.72 11.37
C LEU A 69 4.16 -4.80 12.57
N ASN A 70 3.57 -5.97 12.89
CA ASN A 70 2.72 -6.12 14.08
C ASN A 70 3.46 -5.70 15.36
N THR A 71 4.71 -6.15 15.54
CA THR A 71 5.54 -5.72 16.68
C THR A 71 5.92 -4.24 16.59
N TYR A 72 6.16 -3.73 15.38
CA TYR A 72 6.53 -2.33 15.17
C TYR A 72 5.38 -1.38 15.52
N PHE A 73 4.14 -1.78 15.25
CA PHE A 73 2.93 -1.00 15.55
C PHE A 73 2.65 -0.83 17.03
N GLU A 74 3.17 -1.72 17.89
CA GLU A 74 3.08 -1.59 19.36
C GLU A 74 3.79 -0.36 19.91
N ASN A 75 4.68 0.28 19.13
CA ASN A 75 5.40 1.49 19.57
C ASN A 75 4.56 2.78 19.44
N TYR A 76 3.37 2.73 18.84
CA TYR A 76 2.54 3.90 18.63
C TYR A 76 1.43 4.00 19.68
N ASP A 77 1.15 5.23 20.13
CA ASP A 77 -0.01 5.50 20.99
C ASP A 77 -1.28 5.15 20.21
N VAL A 78 -1.29 5.53 18.93
CA VAL A 78 -2.38 5.23 17.98
C VAL A 78 -1.81 4.90 16.60
N LEU A 79 -2.40 3.92 15.92
CA LEU A 79 -2.11 3.55 14.55
C LEU A 79 -3.35 3.73 13.68
N LEU A 80 -3.29 4.70 12.80
CA LEU A 80 -4.31 4.94 11.79
C LEU A 80 -4.10 3.96 10.63
N PHE A 81 -5.14 3.22 10.25
CA PHE A 81 -4.99 2.21 9.21
C PHE A 81 -5.97 2.36 8.06
N GLU A 82 -5.48 1.96 6.88
CA GLU A 82 -6.22 1.89 5.63
C GLU A 82 -7.07 0.63 5.55
N MET A 83 -8.37 0.79 5.38
CA MET A 83 -9.27 -0.29 4.96
C MET A 83 -10.64 0.26 4.63
N VAL A 84 -11.03 0.33 3.37
CA VAL A 84 -12.40 0.69 3.01
C VAL A 84 -13.38 -0.30 3.64
N GLY A 85 -14.32 0.21 4.45
CA GLY A 85 -15.27 -0.63 5.20
C GLY A 85 -14.69 -1.29 6.46
N GLY A 86 -13.55 -0.81 6.95
CA GLY A 86 -12.89 -1.30 8.18
C GLY A 86 -13.40 -0.67 9.48
N GLU A 87 -14.53 0.04 9.47
CA GLU A 87 -15.05 0.79 10.62
C GLU A 87 -15.40 -0.06 11.84
N ASN A 88 -15.51 -1.38 11.65
CA ASN A 88 -15.78 -2.34 12.75
C ASN A 88 -14.50 -3.00 13.29
N LEU A 89 -13.33 -2.60 12.83
CA LEU A 89 -12.02 -3.08 13.26
C LEU A 89 -11.32 -2.06 14.16
N GLY A 90 -10.24 -2.49 14.80
CA GLY A 90 -9.46 -1.67 15.73
C GLY A 90 -10.07 -1.54 17.12
N GLY A 91 -9.33 -0.92 18.04
CA GLY A 91 -9.78 -0.69 19.42
C GLY A 91 -10.17 -1.95 20.19
N GLY A 92 -9.45 -3.08 19.95
CA GLY A 92 -9.75 -4.37 20.60
C GLY A 92 -11.02 -5.06 20.07
N LYS A 93 -11.65 -4.55 19.01
CA LYS A 93 -12.87 -5.14 18.46
C LYS A 93 -12.55 -6.41 17.69
N LYS A 94 -13.34 -7.45 17.92
CA LYS A 94 -13.27 -8.67 17.09
C LYS A 94 -14.00 -8.41 15.76
N PRO A 95 -13.44 -8.89 14.63
CA PRO A 95 -14.10 -8.78 13.34
C PRO A 95 -15.50 -9.40 13.41
N ILE A 96 -16.52 -8.63 13.08
CA ILE A 96 -17.84 -9.16 12.84
C ILE A 96 -17.82 -9.68 11.42
N MET A 97 -17.79 -11.00 11.24
CA MET A 97 -17.99 -11.64 9.93
C MET A 97 -19.43 -11.37 9.50
N VAL A 98 -19.64 -10.28 8.80
CA VAL A 98 -20.90 -10.05 8.10
C VAL A 98 -20.81 -10.80 6.77
N GLU A 99 -21.39 -11.98 6.72
CA GLU A 99 -21.64 -12.67 5.46
C GLU A 99 -22.72 -11.87 4.69
N ASP A 100 -22.28 -11.02 3.79
CA ASP A 100 -23.14 -10.33 2.83
C ASP A 100 -22.96 -11.00 1.46
N PRO A 101 -23.92 -11.85 1.04
CA PRO A 101 -23.79 -12.62 -0.21
C PRO A 101 -23.65 -11.74 -1.47
N GLU A 102 -24.15 -10.50 -1.45
CA GLU A 102 -24.02 -9.59 -2.59
C GLU A 102 -22.62 -8.93 -2.68
N LYS A 103 -21.87 -8.87 -1.55
CA LYS A 103 -20.51 -8.36 -1.53
C LYS A 103 -19.47 -9.37 -2.00
N GLU A 104 -19.73 -10.66 -1.86
CA GLU A 104 -18.80 -11.73 -2.30
C GLU A 104 -18.54 -11.70 -3.80
N ASP A 105 -19.56 -11.41 -4.63
CA ASP A 105 -19.44 -11.50 -6.09
C ASP A 105 -18.52 -10.42 -6.68
N ASN A 106 -18.54 -9.20 -6.16
CA ASN A 106 -17.76 -8.08 -6.69
C ASN A 106 -16.24 -8.16 -6.33
N LEU A 107 -15.89 -8.86 -5.26
CA LEU A 107 -14.50 -9.02 -4.80
C LEU A 107 -13.93 -10.41 -5.11
N ALA A 108 -14.74 -11.37 -5.53
CA ALA A 108 -14.31 -12.73 -5.81
C ALA A 108 -13.20 -12.79 -6.87
N GLY A 109 -13.34 -12.01 -7.94
CA GLY A 109 -12.32 -11.92 -8.98
C GLY A 109 -10.98 -11.36 -8.47
N LEU A 110 -11.04 -10.34 -7.61
CA LEU A 110 -9.85 -9.75 -7.00
C LEU A 110 -9.17 -10.75 -6.04
N ARG A 111 -9.95 -11.45 -5.23
CA ARG A 111 -9.44 -12.50 -4.33
C ARG A 111 -8.69 -13.60 -5.10
N VAL A 112 -9.25 -14.10 -6.20
CA VAL A 112 -8.60 -15.11 -7.05
C VAL A 112 -7.28 -14.61 -7.62
N ILE A 113 -7.23 -13.34 -8.03
CA ILE A 113 -5.99 -12.70 -8.51
C ILE A 113 -4.94 -12.67 -7.39
N TYR A 114 -5.31 -12.22 -6.18
CA TYR A 114 -4.42 -12.19 -5.02
C TYR A 114 -3.89 -13.58 -4.66
N GLU A 115 -4.77 -14.57 -4.52
CA GLU A 115 -4.37 -15.96 -4.21
C GLU A 115 -3.43 -16.55 -5.26
N THR A 116 -3.67 -16.21 -6.53
CA THR A 116 -2.80 -16.65 -7.63
C THR A 116 -1.42 -16.01 -7.54
N MET A 117 -1.38 -14.71 -7.22
CA MET A 117 -0.12 -13.98 -7.04
C MET A 117 0.64 -14.46 -5.79
N GLU A 118 -0.03 -14.69 -4.67
CA GLU A 118 0.57 -15.26 -3.46
C GLU A 118 1.30 -16.57 -3.77
N LYS A 119 0.63 -17.48 -4.47
CA LYS A 119 1.20 -18.77 -4.87
C LYS A 119 2.34 -18.62 -5.87
N ALA A 120 2.16 -17.79 -6.90
CA ALA A 120 3.17 -17.60 -7.95
C ALA A 120 4.44 -16.93 -7.43
N LEU A 121 4.30 -16.01 -6.48
CA LEU A 121 5.40 -15.24 -5.88
C LEU A 121 5.94 -15.88 -4.60
N GLY A 122 5.26 -16.86 -4.00
CA GLY A 122 5.59 -17.37 -2.67
C GLY A 122 5.58 -16.27 -1.61
N LEU A 123 4.63 -15.36 -1.72
CA LEU A 123 4.39 -14.25 -0.79
C LEU A 123 3.11 -14.52 0.02
N THR A 124 2.84 -13.64 0.98
CA THR A 124 1.64 -13.69 1.80
C THR A 124 0.90 -12.36 1.74
N GLY A 125 -0.41 -12.41 1.79
CA GLY A 125 -1.26 -11.21 1.80
C GLY A 125 -1.27 -10.49 3.14
N GLN A 126 -1.32 -9.17 3.09
CA GLN A 126 -1.39 -8.27 4.24
C GLN A 126 -2.58 -8.57 5.15
N ALA A 127 -3.76 -8.73 4.57
CA ALA A 127 -5.03 -8.86 5.31
C ALA A 127 -5.06 -10.07 6.25
N GLY A 128 -4.32 -11.14 5.93
CA GLY A 128 -4.27 -12.35 6.76
C GLY A 128 -3.21 -12.35 7.87
N LEU A 129 -2.32 -11.37 7.90
CA LEU A 129 -1.18 -11.35 8.81
C LEU A 129 -1.11 -10.12 9.71
N ILE A 130 -1.67 -8.99 9.32
CA ILE A 130 -1.77 -7.81 10.19
C ILE A 130 -2.90 -8.00 11.18
N ASP A 131 -2.64 -7.77 12.46
CA ASP A 131 -3.66 -7.79 13.52
C ASP A 131 -4.41 -6.46 13.58
N TYR A 132 -5.42 -6.33 12.75
CA TYR A 132 -6.29 -5.15 12.73
C TYR A 132 -7.22 -5.05 13.95
N THR A 133 -7.13 -5.97 14.90
CA THR A 133 -7.94 -5.94 16.13
C THR A 133 -7.20 -5.30 17.31
N ALA A 134 -5.93 -4.96 17.18
CA ALA A 134 -5.12 -4.39 18.23
C ALA A 134 -5.77 -3.11 18.83
N GLU A 135 -5.57 -2.89 20.12
CA GLU A 135 -6.23 -1.82 20.86
C GLU A 135 -5.89 -0.41 20.36
N ASN A 136 -4.64 -0.21 19.91
CA ASN A 136 -4.16 1.07 19.42
C ASN A 136 -4.51 1.34 17.93
N PHE A 137 -5.19 0.42 17.24
CA PHE A 137 -5.61 0.60 15.86
C PHE A 137 -6.87 1.43 15.76
N VAL A 138 -6.85 2.47 14.94
CA VAL A 138 -7.97 3.35 14.64
C VAL A 138 -8.23 3.36 13.13
N HIS A 139 -9.45 2.99 12.75
CA HIS A 139 -9.87 3.06 11.36
C HIS A 139 -9.86 4.50 10.86
N ALA A 140 -9.11 4.76 9.81
CA ALA A 140 -8.89 6.10 9.27
C ALA A 140 -9.15 6.18 7.76
N ASP A 141 -10.11 5.41 7.28
CA ASP A 141 -10.49 5.31 5.87
C ASP A 141 -12.00 5.49 5.70
N LEU A 142 -12.47 5.55 4.46
CA LEU A 142 -13.88 5.63 4.14
C LEU A 142 -14.61 4.34 4.53
N THR A 143 -15.82 4.47 5.06
CA THR A 143 -16.75 3.35 5.16
C THR A 143 -17.16 2.88 3.76
N MET A 144 -17.64 1.64 3.63
CA MET A 144 -18.17 1.15 2.34
C MET A 144 -19.27 2.06 1.78
N LYS A 145 -20.09 2.63 2.66
CA LYS A 145 -21.17 3.54 2.26
C LYS A 145 -20.64 4.87 1.73
N GLU A 146 -19.68 5.48 2.43
CA GLU A 146 -19.03 6.72 1.99
C GLU A 146 -18.31 6.52 0.66
N PHE A 147 -17.52 5.44 0.55
CA PHE A 147 -16.79 5.12 -0.67
C PHE A 147 -17.71 4.93 -1.87
N GLY A 148 -18.76 4.12 -1.73
CA GLY A 148 -19.74 3.91 -2.83
C GLY A 148 -20.51 5.18 -3.19
N ALA A 149 -20.83 6.05 -2.21
CA ALA A 149 -21.50 7.33 -2.48
C ALA A 149 -20.61 8.27 -3.29
N LEU A 150 -19.33 8.42 -2.89
CA LEU A 150 -18.35 9.27 -3.57
C LEU A 150 -18.03 8.75 -4.98
N GLN A 151 -17.90 7.42 -5.15
CA GLN A 151 -17.70 6.83 -6.48
C GLN A 151 -18.86 7.17 -7.42
N LYS A 152 -20.10 7.08 -6.91
CA LYS A 152 -21.30 7.42 -7.68
C LYS A 152 -21.37 8.91 -8.01
N GLU A 153 -21.06 9.77 -7.05
CA GLU A 153 -21.06 11.22 -7.21
C GLU A 153 -20.04 11.69 -8.25
N LYS A 154 -18.81 11.17 -8.19
CA LYS A 154 -17.72 11.54 -9.09
C LYS A 154 -17.72 10.76 -10.40
N GLY A 155 -18.56 9.74 -10.54
CA GLY A 155 -18.55 8.84 -11.71
C GLY A 155 -17.27 8.01 -11.81
N GLU A 156 -16.60 7.77 -10.70
CA GLU A 156 -15.35 7.02 -10.63
C GLU A 156 -15.57 5.57 -10.19
N SER A 157 -14.70 4.69 -10.63
CA SER A 157 -14.66 3.30 -10.17
C SER A 157 -13.21 2.83 -10.07
N LEU A 158 -12.96 1.80 -9.28
CA LEU A 158 -11.62 1.18 -9.23
C LEU A 158 -11.17 0.76 -10.64
N LEU A 159 -12.08 0.23 -11.47
CA LEU A 159 -11.76 -0.17 -12.83
C LEU A 159 -11.41 1.04 -13.72
N SER A 160 -12.15 2.14 -13.64
CA SER A 160 -11.84 3.36 -14.40
C SER A 160 -10.52 3.96 -13.96
N PHE A 161 -10.24 3.98 -12.65
CA PHE A 161 -8.95 4.40 -12.12
C PHE A 161 -7.80 3.51 -12.62
N MET A 162 -7.97 2.19 -12.60
CA MET A 162 -6.98 1.25 -13.13
C MET A 162 -6.70 1.46 -14.62
N ILE A 163 -7.74 1.71 -15.42
CA ILE A 163 -7.60 1.99 -16.84
C ILE A 163 -6.85 3.31 -17.04
N GLN A 164 -7.20 4.35 -16.30
CA GLN A 164 -6.55 5.65 -16.39
C GLN A 164 -5.07 5.57 -15.94
N ALA A 165 -4.78 4.90 -14.83
CA ALA A 165 -3.41 4.65 -14.38
C ALA A 165 -2.60 3.90 -15.46
N GLY A 166 -3.20 2.87 -16.08
CA GLY A 166 -2.54 2.12 -17.15
C GLY A 166 -2.36 2.90 -18.46
N ILE A 167 -3.19 3.90 -18.75
CA ILE A 167 -3.05 4.79 -19.93
C ILE A 167 -1.99 5.86 -19.64
N SER A 168 -2.00 6.42 -18.43
CA SER A 168 -1.07 7.47 -17.99
C SER A 168 0.32 6.92 -17.67
N ALA A 169 0.43 5.58 -17.52
CA ALA A 169 1.69 4.94 -17.21
C ALA A 169 2.73 5.20 -18.29
N GLU A 170 3.81 5.88 -17.94
CA GLU A 170 5.00 5.95 -18.78
C GLU A 170 5.53 4.54 -19.02
N LYS A 171 6.24 4.35 -20.14
CA LYS A 171 6.90 3.06 -20.36
C LYS A 171 7.91 2.85 -19.23
N PRO A 172 7.88 1.67 -18.56
CA PRO A 172 8.90 1.36 -17.56
C PRO A 172 10.28 1.50 -18.20
N SER A 173 11.26 2.01 -17.47
CA SER A 173 12.64 2.18 -17.93
C SER A 173 13.22 0.84 -18.41
N ARG A 174 12.69 -0.25 -17.87
CA ARG A 174 13.00 -1.62 -18.26
C ARG A 174 11.73 -2.45 -18.44
N ASP A 175 11.49 -2.95 -19.66
CA ASP A 175 10.44 -3.98 -19.86
C ASP A 175 10.81 -5.26 -19.08
N PRO A 176 9.88 -5.85 -18.30
CA PRO A 176 10.13 -7.12 -17.63
C PRO A 176 10.56 -8.18 -18.63
N ASN A 177 11.60 -8.93 -18.29
CA ASN A 177 12.08 -10.01 -19.16
C ASN A 177 11.06 -11.14 -19.20
N THR A 178 10.32 -11.21 -20.31
CA THR A 178 9.25 -12.19 -20.49
C THR A 178 9.77 -13.64 -20.40
N LEU A 179 11.02 -13.91 -20.83
CA LEU A 179 11.61 -15.25 -20.72
C LEU A 179 11.86 -15.64 -19.25
N ASN A 180 12.36 -14.71 -18.43
CA ASN A 180 12.54 -14.94 -17.00
C ASN A 180 11.22 -15.15 -16.30
N LEU A 181 10.20 -14.34 -16.60
CA LEU A 181 8.84 -14.52 -16.08
C LEU A 181 8.29 -15.90 -16.46
N MET A 182 8.32 -16.27 -17.73
CA MET A 182 7.86 -17.58 -18.19
C MET A 182 8.66 -18.73 -17.54
N ARG A 183 9.99 -18.62 -17.50
CA ARG A 183 10.84 -19.61 -16.86
C ARG A 183 10.51 -19.74 -15.39
N GLY A 184 10.41 -18.62 -14.65
CA GLY A 184 10.05 -18.62 -13.23
C GLY A 184 8.70 -19.32 -12.98
N MET A 185 7.70 -18.99 -13.79
CA MET A 185 6.36 -19.60 -13.67
C MET A 185 6.35 -21.09 -14.01
N LEU A 186 7.05 -21.52 -15.07
CA LEU A 186 7.08 -22.93 -15.50
C LEU A 186 7.92 -23.80 -14.55
N THR A 187 8.93 -23.25 -13.92
CA THR A 187 9.87 -23.99 -13.05
C THR A 187 9.58 -23.81 -11.56
N GLY A 188 8.57 -23.00 -11.18
CA GLY A 188 8.28 -22.65 -9.79
C GLY A 188 9.34 -21.74 -9.15
N ARG A 189 10.20 -21.10 -9.94
CA ARG A 189 11.24 -20.15 -9.52
C ARG A 189 10.61 -18.78 -9.25
N SER A 190 9.97 -18.63 -8.09
CA SER A 190 9.33 -17.36 -7.68
C SER A 190 10.32 -16.20 -7.55
N ASP A 191 11.59 -16.49 -7.27
CA ASP A 191 12.68 -15.50 -7.23
C ASP A 191 12.86 -14.79 -8.58
N LEU A 192 12.84 -15.51 -9.70
CA LEU A 192 12.91 -14.91 -11.04
C LEU A 192 11.71 -14.00 -11.32
N VAL A 193 10.51 -14.45 -10.93
CA VAL A 193 9.28 -13.66 -11.11
C VAL A 193 9.32 -12.41 -10.24
N LYS A 194 9.72 -12.52 -8.97
CA LYS A 194 9.88 -11.39 -8.05
C LYS A 194 10.87 -10.36 -8.58
N LEU A 195 12.05 -10.79 -9.03
CA LEU A 195 13.08 -9.87 -9.56
C LEU A 195 12.57 -9.04 -10.74
N GLU A 196 11.84 -9.67 -11.66
CA GLU A 196 11.28 -8.93 -12.81
C GLU A 196 10.13 -8.00 -12.41
N LEU A 197 9.32 -8.37 -11.43
CA LEU A 197 8.21 -7.54 -10.95
C LEU A 197 8.67 -6.40 -10.06
N MET A 198 9.72 -6.58 -9.24
CA MET A 198 10.23 -5.52 -8.36
C MET A 198 10.53 -4.23 -9.11
N HIS A 199 11.23 -4.33 -10.25
CA HIS A 199 11.61 -3.16 -11.03
C HIS A 199 10.39 -2.45 -11.64
N THR A 200 9.41 -3.23 -12.13
CA THR A 200 8.16 -2.67 -12.64
C THR A 200 7.34 -2.00 -11.54
N MET A 201 7.39 -2.57 -10.33
CA MET A 201 6.72 -2.02 -9.17
C MET A 201 7.40 -0.75 -8.67
N ALA A 202 8.74 -0.70 -8.64
CA ALA A 202 9.48 0.47 -8.23
C ALA A 202 9.27 1.68 -9.17
N GLU A 203 8.97 1.45 -10.42
CA GLU A 203 8.73 2.50 -11.41
C GLU A 203 7.25 2.93 -11.54
N GLY A 204 6.31 2.08 -11.08
CA GLY A 204 4.87 2.34 -11.21
C GLY A 204 4.29 3.36 -10.23
N ASP A 205 5.01 3.69 -9.19
CA ASP A 205 4.52 4.47 -8.04
C ASP A 205 4.42 5.98 -8.29
N GLU A 206 5.38 6.53 -8.95
CA GLU A 206 5.39 7.95 -9.34
C GLU A 206 4.12 8.30 -10.14
N GLN A 207 3.67 7.35 -10.94
CA GLN A 207 2.53 7.51 -11.81
C GLN A 207 1.20 7.45 -11.06
N ILE A 208 1.08 6.57 -10.07
CA ILE A 208 -0.13 6.51 -9.21
C ILE A 208 -0.16 7.71 -8.27
N GLY A 209 0.99 8.09 -7.70
CA GLY A 209 1.11 9.30 -6.88
C GLY A 209 0.75 10.58 -7.63
N SER A 210 1.04 10.66 -8.93
CA SER A 210 0.65 11.79 -9.77
C SER A 210 -0.86 11.86 -10.05
N LEU A 211 -1.56 10.73 -9.95
CA LEU A 211 -3.02 10.65 -10.05
C LEU A 211 -3.72 10.95 -8.71
N ALA A 212 -2.98 11.16 -7.63
CA ALA A 212 -3.47 11.42 -6.28
C ALA A 212 -4.12 12.82 -6.10
N GLY A 213 -4.80 13.31 -7.12
CA GLY A 213 -5.59 14.54 -7.07
C GLY A 213 -6.89 14.36 -6.27
N GLU A 214 -7.97 14.98 -6.75
CA GLU A 214 -9.31 14.94 -6.14
C GLU A 214 -10.11 13.66 -6.51
N ASN A 215 -9.46 12.49 -6.57
CA ASN A 215 -10.15 11.23 -6.87
C ASN A 215 -10.50 10.45 -5.59
N VAL A 216 -11.50 9.56 -5.70
CA VAL A 216 -11.99 8.78 -4.56
C VAL A 216 -10.97 7.74 -4.09
N ILE A 217 -10.17 7.19 -5.01
CA ILE A 217 -9.27 6.06 -4.71
C ILE A 217 -8.11 6.48 -3.81
N ILE A 218 -7.58 7.69 -3.99
CA ILE A 218 -6.45 8.22 -3.21
C ILE A 218 -6.87 9.48 -2.44
N GLY A 219 -7.35 10.52 -3.14
CA GLY A 219 -7.51 11.85 -2.58
C GLY A 219 -8.52 11.96 -1.44
N ASP A 220 -9.74 11.41 -1.63
CA ASP A 220 -10.79 11.45 -0.61
C ASP A 220 -10.46 10.56 0.59
N ARG A 221 -9.83 9.41 0.35
CA ARG A 221 -9.37 8.51 1.42
C ARG A 221 -8.25 9.17 2.24
N ASN A 222 -7.32 9.86 1.58
CA ASN A 222 -6.30 10.65 2.26
C ASN A 222 -6.92 11.79 3.09
N ALA A 223 -7.91 12.48 2.55
CA ALA A 223 -8.63 13.52 3.29
C ALA A 223 -9.28 12.95 4.56
N LYS A 224 -9.90 11.76 4.47
CA LYS A 224 -10.47 11.07 5.62
C LYS A 224 -9.42 10.69 6.66
N CYS A 225 -8.26 10.19 6.22
CA CYS A 225 -7.15 9.87 7.12
C CYS A 225 -6.66 11.11 7.87
N MET A 226 -6.50 12.25 7.17
CA MET A 226 -6.09 13.51 7.81
C MET A 226 -7.13 14.03 8.80
N GLU A 227 -8.43 13.89 8.52
CA GLU A 227 -9.51 14.23 9.47
C GLU A 227 -9.37 13.42 10.77
N VAL A 228 -9.13 12.11 10.65
CA VAL A 228 -8.92 11.25 11.81
C VAL A 228 -7.63 11.59 12.54
N LEU A 229 -6.54 11.93 11.82
CA LEU A 229 -5.29 12.38 12.43
C LEU A 229 -5.50 13.64 13.27
N GLU A 230 -6.18 14.66 12.75
CA GLU A 230 -6.47 15.91 13.48
C GLU A 230 -7.27 15.61 14.75
N LYS A 231 -8.22 14.68 14.70
CA LYS A 231 -8.98 14.25 15.87
C LYS A 231 -8.07 13.60 16.92
N GLN A 232 -7.18 12.69 16.54
CA GLN A 232 -6.26 12.04 17.47
C GLN A 232 -5.29 13.05 18.12
N ILE A 233 -4.81 14.02 17.34
CA ILE A 233 -4.01 15.14 17.87
C ILE A 233 -4.80 15.95 18.91
N ALA A 234 -6.07 16.23 18.65
CA ALA A 234 -6.96 16.94 19.61
C ALA A 234 -7.22 16.13 20.88
N GLU A 235 -7.20 14.80 20.79
CA GLU A 235 -7.28 13.85 21.92
C GLU A 235 -5.95 13.71 22.68
N LYS A 236 -4.90 14.44 22.22
CA LYS A 236 -3.56 14.56 22.81
C LYS A 236 -2.65 13.35 22.61
N GLU A 237 -2.92 12.55 21.60
CA GLU A 237 -1.99 11.52 21.16
C GLU A 237 -0.75 12.17 20.56
N LYS A 238 0.43 11.62 20.85
CA LYS A 238 1.72 12.25 20.49
C LYS A 238 2.59 11.41 19.56
N ASN A 239 2.42 10.11 19.56
CA ASN A 239 3.18 9.19 18.73
C ASN A 239 2.21 8.41 17.84
N ILE A 240 1.94 8.92 16.65
CA ILE A 240 0.89 8.46 15.76
C ILE A 240 1.52 7.78 14.55
N GLY A 241 1.15 6.53 14.27
CA GLY A 241 1.47 5.86 13.02
C GLY A 241 0.33 5.98 12.02
N ILE A 242 0.66 6.11 10.73
CA ILE A 242 -0.29 6.02 9.61
C ILE A 242 0.17 4.88 8.71
N PHE A 243 -0.56 3.77 8.74
CA PHE A 243 -0.30 2.56 7.95
C PHE A 243 -1.23 2.51 6.75
N TYR A 244 -0.70 2.88 5.61
CA TYR A 244 -1.40 3.04 4.35
C TYR A 244 -0.56 2.54 3.18
N GLY A 245 -1.21 2.18 2.06
CA GLY A 245 -0.52 1.89 0.81
C GLY A 245 0.39 3.05 0.42
N ALA A 246 1.62 2.76 0.02
CA ALA A 246 2.64 3.77 -0.22
C ALA A 246 2.22 4.83 -1.26
N ALA A 247 1.37 4.47 -2.23
CA ALA A 247 0.80 5.41 -3.21
C ALA A 247 0.02 6.60 -2.62
N HIS A 248 -0.46 6.46 -1.40
CA HIS A 248 -1.16 7.53 -0.69
C HIS A 248 -0.21 8.61 -0.17
N PHE A 249 1.04 8.27 0.07
CA PHE A 249 1.95 9.09 0.85
C PHE A 249 2.47 10.36 0.17
N PRO A 250 2.69 10.44 -1.16
CA PRO A 250 3.04 11.72 -1.77
C PRO A 250 2.02 12.84 -1.50
N ASP A 251 0.74 12.49 -1.44
CA ASP A 251 -0.31 13.46 -1.09
C ASP A 251 -0.41 13.66 0.43
N MET A 252 -0.29 12.59 1.24
CA MET A 252 -0.29 12.71 2.70
C MET A 252 0.88 13.54 3.22
N GLU A 253 2.09 13.39 2.66
CA GLU A 253 3.25 14.22 2.97
C GLU A 253 2.96 15.70 2.74
N ARG A 254 2.44 16.07 1.54
CA ARG A 254 2.04 17.45 1.25
C ARG A 254 0.99 18.00 2.24
N ARG A 255 0.08 17.16 2.71
CA ARG A 255 -0.93 17.53 3.71
C ARG A 255 -0.30 17.75 5.09
N LEU A 256 0.61 16.88 5.52
CA LEU A 256 1.36 17.05 6.77
C LEU A 256 2.22 18.31 6.75
N GLU A 257 2.92 18.60 5.65
CA GLU A 257 3.68 19.83 5.47
C GLU A 257 2.79 21.09 5.54
N LYS A 258 1.61 21.06 4.92
CA LYS A 258 0.62 22.15 5.04
C LYS A 258 0.09 22.32 6.47
N MET A 259 0.03 21.26 7.25
CA MET A 259 -0.29 21.32 8.68
C MET A 259 0.90 21.81 9.52
N GLY A 260 2.07 22.00 8.93
CA GLY A 260 3.30 22.50 9.56
C GLY A 260 4.16 21.42 10.19
N PHE A 261 3.97 20.15 9.83
CA PHE A 261 4.88 19.08 10.20
C PHE A 261 6.14 19.11 9.33
N GLU A 262 7.29 18.83 9.94
CA GLU A 262 8.57 18.76 9.25
C GLU A 262 9.07 17.32 9.27
N ARG A 263 9.63 16.85 8.15
CA ARG A 263 10.20 15.51 8.04
C ARG A 263 11.53 15.45 8.81
N VAL A 264 11.61 14.55 9.80
CA VAL A 264 12.76 14.42 10.71
C VAL A 264 13.50 13.09 10.60
N SER A 265 12.89 12.08 10.03
CA SER A 265 13.52 10.75 9.94
C SER A 265 13.04 9.93 8.76
N ASN A 266 13.89 8.98 8.34
CA ASN A 266 13.55 7.94 7.39
C ASN A 266 14.08 6.58 7.83
N LYS A 267 13.34 5.53 7.55
CA LYS A 267 13.72 4.13 7.78
C LYS A 267 13.16 3.28 6.65
N TRP A 268 13.88 2.23 6.28
CA TRP A 268 13.46 1.31 5.22
C TRP A 268 13.22 -0.08 5.77
N LEU A 269 12.08 -0.65 5.48
CA LEU A 269 11.68 -1.99 5.85
C LEU A 269 11.74 -2.91 4.63
N THR A 270 12.27 -4.11 4.78
CA THR A 270 12.37 -5.07 3.66
C THR A 270 11.08 -5.87 3.56
N ALA A 271 10.30 -5.59 2.52
CA ALA A 271 9.07 -6.31 2.21
C ALA A 271 9.32 -7.60 1.42
N TRP A 272 10.21 -7.56 0.41
CA TRP A 272 10.66 -8.75 -0.32
C TRP A 272 12.17 -8.87 -0.22
N ASN A 273 12.64 -10.09 0.02
CA ASN A 273 14.07 -10.40 0.01
C ASN A 273 14.34 -11.52 -0.99
N VAL A 274 14.86 -11.16 -2.15
CA VAL A 274 15.12 -12.11 -3.24
C VAL A 274 16.61 -12.32 -3.38
N LYS A 275 17.04 -13.58 -3.31
CA LYS A 275 18.42 -13.99 -3.55
C LYS A 275 18.58 -14.43 -5.00
N LYS A 276 19.69 -14.06 -5.63
CA LYS A 276 20.12 -14.62 -6.91
C LYS A 276 20.77 -15.99 -6.62
N GLU A 277 20.19 -17.05 -7.14
CA GLU A 277 20.84 -18.37 -7.15
C GLU A 277 21.77 -18.50 -8.35
#